data_a0a04ed4f0f4e62533b2d3481d6ce4ec
#
_entry.id   a0a04ed4f0f4e62533b2d3481d6ce4ec
#
_cell.length_a   1.000
_cell.length_b   1.000
_cell.length_c   1.000
_cell.angle_alpha   90.00
_cell.angle_beta   90.00
_cell.angle_gamma   90.00
#
_symmetry.space_group_name_H-M   'P 1'
#
loop_
_entity.id
_entity.type
_entity.pdbx_description
1 polymer ?
#
loop_
_entity_poly.entity_id
_entity_poly.type
_entity_poly.pdbx_seq_one_letter_code
_entity_poly.pdbx_strand_id
1 'polypeptide(L)'
;VIEFSHVSKSYNKGRVKAVDDLDLTVKSGEIFGFLGPNGAGKTTTIKMIVGLLKPDAGTIAVEGIDTQRDALKCKTLTTYVPDYPSVYERLTGLEYLNFIGDVYGVPKKERLERIGKWLEIFELGSAVASPIQSYSHGMKQKIVLTAALLPAPRVMVLDEPMVGLDPRAAHHLKELMREHCDEGKTLFFSTHVMEVAEKLCDRIGIIHQGRLVACGTMSELKAIDRADSSLEHIFLELTEK
;
A
#
# COMPACT_ATOMS: atom_id res chain seq x y z
N VAL A 1 13.01 3.32 -2.52
CA VAL A 1 13.14 2.11 -3.36
C VAL A 1 12.76 0.89 -2.56
N ILE A 2 12.00 -0.04 -3.19
CA ILE A 2 11.72 -1.36 -2.62
C ILE A 2 12.31 -2.40 -3.57
N GLU A 3 13.10 -3.32 -3.04
CA GLU A 3 13.78 -4.35 -3.83
C GLU A 3 13.45 -5.74 -3.29
N PHE A 4 13.04 -6.62 -4.18
CA PHE A 4 12.81 -8.04 -3.90
C PHE A 4 13.83 -8.87 -4.68
N SER A 5 14.48 -9.79 -4.03
CA SER A 5 15.44 -10.71 -4.64
C SER A 5 15.08 -12.14 -4.28
N HIS A 6 14.59 -12.90 -5.28
CA HIS A 6 14.22 -14.31 -5.19
C HIS A 6 13.28 -14.63 -4.01
N VAL A 7 12.28 -13.76 -3.77
CA VAL A 7 11.41 -13.83 -2.59
C VAL A 7 10.37 -14.91 -2.75
N SER A 8 10.31 -15.82 -1.79
CA SER A 8 9.29 -16.87 -1.74
C SER A 8 8.63 -16.96 -0.37
N LYS A 9 7.33 -17.29 -0.36
CA LYS A 9 6.53 -17.51 0.84
C LYS A 9 5.49 -18.58 0.62
N SER A 10 5.47 -19.57 1.51
CA SER A 10 4.52 -20.67 1.48
C SER A 10 3.77 -20.81 2.81
N TYR A 11 2.58 -21.35 2.73
CA TYR A 11 1.74 -21.71 3.88
C TYR A 11 1.46 -23.21 3.90
N ASN A 12 0.87 -23.70 4.99
CA ASN A 12 0.49 -25.10 5.15
C ASN A 12 1.63 -26.09 4.88
N LYS A 13 2.80 -25.83 5.49
CA LYS A 13 4.02 -26.66 5.33
C LYS A 13 4.47 -26.81 3.87
N GLY A 14 4.40 -25.72 3.11
CA GLY A 14 4.86 -25.68 1.71
C GLY A 14 3.81 -26.08 0.67
N ARG A 15 2.59 -26.44 1.08
CA ARG A 15 1.54 -26.87 0.14
C ARG A 15 0.94 -25.73 -0.68
N VAL A 16 0.96 -24.51 -0.14
CA VAL A 16 0.41 -23.31 -0.80
C VAL A 16 1.54 -22.32 -0.96
N LYS A 17 2.03 -22.15 -2.17
CA LYS A 17 2.99 -21.10 -2.51
C LYS A 17 2.23 -19.80 -2.73
N ALA A 18 2.25 -18.91 -1.74
CA ALA A 18 1.58 -17.63 -1.81
C ALA A 18 2.41 -16.59 -2.59
N VAL A 19 3.73 -16.71 -2.55
CA VAL A 19 4.68 -15.97 -3.38
C VAL A 19 5.78 -16.95 -3.79
N ASP A 20 6.11 -17.01 -5.08
CA ASP A 20 7.03 -17.96 -5.67
C ASP A 20 8.05 -17.23 -6.55
N ASP A 21 9.28 -17.11 -6.02
CA ASP A 21 10.45 -16.56 -6.70
C ASP A 21 10.22 -15.14 -7.27
N LEU A 22 9.76 -14.22 -6.42
CA LEU A 22 9.46 -12.84 -6.81
C LEU A 22 10.74 -12.02 -6.87
N ASP A 23 11.06 -11.52 -8.07
CA ASP A 23 12.06 -10.49 -8.32
C ASP A 23 11.37 -9.22 -8.81
N LEU A 24 11.56 -8.11 -8.09
CA LEU A 24 10.90 -6.85 -8.39
C LEU A 24 11.68 -5.69 -7.80
N THR A 25 11.78 -4.59 -8.55
CA THR A 25 12.28 -3.31 -8.05
C THR A 25 11.23 -2.23 -8.26
N VAL A 26 10.84 -1.55 -7.17
CA VAL A 26 10.00 -0.35 -7.17
C VAL A 26 10.90 0.87 -6.95
N LYS A 27 10.84 1.82 -7.87
CA LYS A 27 11.74 2.98 -7.88
C LYS A 27 11.26 4.10 -6.94
N SER A 28 12.15 5.00 -6.58
CA SER A 28 11.78 6.24 -5.90
C SER A 28 10.98 7.14 -6.85
N GLY A 29 9.99 7.83 -6.31
CA GLY A 29 9.15 8.76 -7.07
C GLY A 29 8.08 8.09 -7.95
N GLU A 30 7.89 6.76 -7.87
CA GLU A 30 6.83 6.09 -8.63
C GLU A 30 5.65 5.63 -7.78
N ILE A 31 4.47 5.69 -8.36
CA ILE A 31 3.28 4.98 -7.89
C ILE A 31 3.31 3.60 -8.53
N PHE A 32 3.62 2.58 -7.74
CA PHE A 32 3.64 1.20 -8.20
C PHE A 32 2.35 0.46 -7.83
N GLY A 33 1.61 0.02 -8.85
CA GLY A 33 0.40 -0.79 -8.67
C GLY A 33 0.71 -2.27 -8.70
N PHE A 34 0.26 -3.02 -7.69
CA PHE A 34 0.40 -4.46 -7.62
C PHE A 34 -0.96 -5.12 -7.83
N LEU A 35 -1.20 -5.58 -9.05
CA LEU A 35 -2.49 -6.04 -9.55
C LEU A 35 -2.57 -7.57 -9.54
N GLY A 36 -3.71 -8.10 -9.14
CA GLY A 36 -3.96 -9.55 -9.18
C GLY A 36 -5.30 -9.93 -8.56
N PRO A 37 -5.81 -11.14 -8.86
CA PRO A 37 -7.06 -11.62 -8.28
C PRO A 37 -6.91 -11.88 -6.76
N ASN A 38 -8.03 -12.15 -6.10
CA ASN A 38 -8.00 -12.58 -4.70
C ASN A 38 -7.24 -13.90 -4.58
N GLY A 39 -6.36 -13.97 -3.57
CA GLY A 39 -5.50 -15.14 -3.36
C GLY A 39 -4.22 -15.17 -4.22
N ALA A 40 -3.98 -14.20 -5.11
CA ALA A 40 -2.79 -14.15 -5.96
C ALA A 40 -1.46 -13.95 -5.20
N GLY A 41 -1.51 -13.50 -3.92
CA GLY A 41 -0.31 -13.25 -3.11
C GLY A 41 -0.09 -11.78 -2.73
N LYS A 42 -0.97 -10.85 -3.14
CA LYS A 42 -0.82 -9.40 -2.91
C LYS A 42 -0.59 -9.04 -1.44
N THR A 43 -1.54 -9.37 -0.57
CA THR A 43 -1.46 -9.08 0.88
C THR A 43 -0.27 -9.81 1.54
N THR A 44 0.10 -11.01 1.07
CA THR A 44 1.31 -11.70 1.55
C THR A 44 2.57 -10.93 1.21
N THR A 45 2.69 -10.44 -0.02
CA THR A 45 3.81 -9.61 -0.48
C THR A 45 3.89 -8.32 0.32
N ILE A 46 2.77 -7.62 0.49
CA ILE A 46 2.68 -6.40 1.30
C ILE A 46 3.13 -6.64 2.75
N LYS A 47 2.64 -7.68 3.40
CA LYS A 47 3.04 -8.03 4.77
C LYS A 47 4.54 -8.33 4.90
N MET A 48 5.17 -8.85 3.86
CA MET A 48 6.62 -9.06 3.84
C MET A 48 7.38 -7.73 3.67
N ILE A 49 6.92 -6.79 2.83
CA ILE A 49 7.51 -5.45 2.70
C ILE A 49 7.57 -4.75 4.06
N VAL A 50 6.44 -4.74 4.77
CA VAL A 50 6.32 -4.00 6.04
C VAL A 50 6.85 -4.78 7.26
N GLY A 51 7.46 -5.95 7.03
CA GLY A 51 8.08 -6.76 8.08
C GLY A 51 7.10 -7.38 9.08
N LEU A 52 5.83 -7.55 8.70
CA LEU A 52 4.82 -8.30 9.45
C LEU A 52 4.90 -9.81 9.18
N LEU A 53 5.53 -10.19 8.06
CA LEU A 53 5.72 -11.57 7.66
C LEU A 53 7.15 -11.75 7.17
N LYS A 54 7.79 -12.84 7.60
CA LYS A 54 9.14 -13.20 7.13
C LYS A 54 9.03 -14.02 5.85
N PRO A 55 9.79 -13.72 4.79
CA PRO A 55 9.93 -14.61 3.63
C PRO A 55 10.57 -15.94 4.04
N ASP A 56 10.25 -17.01 3.32
CA ASP A 56 10.86 -18.33 3.51
C ASP A 56 12.20 -18.44 2.76
N ALA A 57 12.33 -17.70 1.65
CA ALA A 57 13.56 -17.56 0.88
C ALA A 57 13.64 -16.15 0.28
N GLY A 58 14.84 -15.74 -0.11
CA GLY A 58 15.11 -14.43 -0.68
C GLY A 58 15.19 -13.31 0.35
N THR A 59 15.33 -12.08 -0.14
CA THR A 59 15.47 -10.87 0.68
C THR A 59 14.60 -9.74 0.16
N ILE A 60 14.15 -8.87 1.06
CA ILE A 60 13.45 -7.63 0.73
C ILE A 60 14.19 -6.47 1.38
N ALA A 61 14.52 -5.45 0.58
CA ALA A 61 15.10 -4.21 1.07
C ALA A 61 14.15 -3.04 0.83
N VAL A 62 14.08 -2.13 1.80
CA VAL A 62 13.36 -0.85 1.73
C VAL A 62 14.37 0.25 1.96
N GLU A 63 14.53 1.16 0.99
CA GLU A 63 15.56 2.21 1.02
C GLU A 63 16.98 1.64 1.29
N GLY A 64 17.29 0.48 0.68
CA GLY A 64 18.56 -0.23 0.87
C GLY A 64 18.71 -0.95 2.22
N ILE A 65 17.67 -0.98 3.06
CA ILE A 65 17.68 -1.62 4.38
C ILE A 65 16.91 -2.93 4.32
N ASP A 66 17.56 -4.04 4.67
CA ASP A 66 16.94 -5.36 4.72
C ASP A 66 15.84 -5.40 5.79
N THR A 67 14.62 -5.76 5.37
CA THR A 67 13.42 -5.76 6.24
C THR A 67 13.48 -6.76 7.40
N GLN A 68 14.39 -7.74 7.35
CA GLN A 68 14.55 -8.75 8.40
C GLN A 68 15.72 -8.45 9.32
N ARG A 69 16.80 -7.86 8.80
CA ARG A 69 18.01 -7.56 9.57
C ARG A 69 17.87 -6.30 10.41
N ASP A 70 17.22 -5.28 9.87
CA ASP A 70 16.98 -4.01 10.55
C ASP A 70 15.51 -3.59 10.44
N ALA A 71 14.61 -4.46 10.92
CA ALA A 71 13.17 -4.30 10.82
C ALA A 71 12.65 -3.00 11.46
N LEU A 72 13.27 -2.55 12.57
CA LEU A 72 12.85 -1.33 13.25
C LEU A 72 13.12 -0.10 12.38
N LYS A 73 14.29 -0.02 11.78
CA LYS A 73 14.66 1.08 10.89
C LYS A 73 13.78 1.11 9.63
N CYS A 74 13.49 -0.04 9.03
CA CYS A 74 12.54 -0.12 7.92
C CYS A 74 11.15 0.43 8.33
N LYS A 75 10.66 0.06 9.52
CA LYS A 75 9.36 0.53 10.03
C LYS A 75 9.30 2.03 10.29
N THR A 76 10.41 2.68 10.64
CA THR A 76 10.43 4.14 10.80
C THR A 76 10.33 4.89 9.47
N LEU A 77 10.68 4.25 8.36
CA LEU A 77 10.61 4.81 7.01
C LEU A 77 9.31 4.47 6.27
N THR A 78 8.55 3.49 6.78
CA THR A 78 7.42 2.89 6.06
C THR A 78 6.14 3.03 6.86
N THR A 79 5.05 3.35 6.19
CA THR A 79 3.70 3.23 6.77
C THR A 79 2.87 2.23 5.98
N TYR A 80 1.91 1.62 6.66
CA TYR A 80 1.06 0.58 6.11
C TYR A 80 -0.42 0.86 6.37
N VAL A 81 -1.22 0.77 5.31
CA VAL A 81 -2.67 0.79 5.37
C VAL A 81 -3.18 -0.58 4.93
N PRO A 82 -3.76 -1.38 5.83
CA PRO A 82 -4.34 -2.68 5.48
C PRO A 82 -5.66 -2.54 4.72
N ASP A 83 -6.07 -3.60 4.01
CA ASP A 83 -7.36 -3.73 3.33
C ASP A 83 -8.55 -3.63 4.28
N TYR A 84 -8.38 -4.07 5.51
CA TYR A 84 -9.37 -3.92 6.58
C TYR A 84 -8.79 -3.04 7.70
N PRO A 85 -9.46 -1.90 8.04
CA PRO A 85 -8.96 -0.96 9.04
C PRO A 85 -8.83 -1.61 10.41
N SER A 86 -7.59 -1.90 10.82
CA SER A 86 -7.29 -2.42 12.15
C SER A 86 -6.90 -1.26 13.06
N VAL A 87 -7.81 -0.87 13.97
CA VAL A 87 -7.68 0.29 14.83
C VAL A 87 -7.97 -0.05 16.29
N TYR A 88 -7.51 0.79 17.21
CA TYR A 88 -7.87 0.70 18.63
C TYR A 88 -9.24 1.33 18.85
N GLU A 89 -10.30 0.53 18.74
CA GLU A 89 -11.69 0.99 18.70
C GLU A 89 -12.14 1.77 19.95
N ARG A 90 -11.51 1.55 21.10
CA ARG A 90 -11.81 2.26 22.34
C ARG A 90 -11.24 3.67 22.43
N LEU A 91 -10.23 3.97 21.60
CA LEU A 91 -9.67 5.32 21.52
C LEU A 91 -10.58 6.22 20.68
N THR A 92 -10.57 7.51 20.99
CA THR A 92 -11.06 8.54 20.06
C THR A 92 -10.12 8.63 18.86
N GLY A 93 -10.61 9.16 17.74
CA GLY A 93 -9.75 9.37 16.56
C GLY A 93 -8.53 10.24 16.89
N LEU A 94 -8.72 11.28 17.72
CA LEU A 94 -7.61 12.17 18.11
C LEU A 94 -6.58 11.47 19.00
N GLU A 95 -7.03 10.64 19.97
CA GLU A 95 -6.13 9.83 20.81
C GLU A 95 -5.34 8.83 19.95
N TYR A 96 -5.99 8.19 18.99
CA TYR A 96 -5.34 7.27 18.05
C TYR A 96 -4.26 7.96 17.20
N LEU A 97 -4.57 9.13 16.63
CA LEU A 97 -3.60 9.90 15.85
C LEU A 97 -2.43 10.39 16.71
N ASN A 98 -2.69 10.82 17.94
CA ASN A 98 -1.63 11.20 18.87
C ASN A 98 -0.74 10.01 19.24
N PHE A 99 -1.34 8.85 19.50
CA PHE A 99 -0.60 7.60 19.77
C PHE A 99 0.32 7.23 18.59
N ILE A 100 -0.18 7.26 17.35
CA ILE A 100 0.64 7.00 16.17
C ILE A 100 1.76 8.04 16.04
N GLY A 101 1.46 9.32 16.28
CA GLY A 101 2.45 10.38 16.29
C GLY A 101 3.57 10.16 17.31
N ASP A 102 3.24 9.63 18.51
CA ASP A 102 4.24 9.27 19.53
C ASP A 102 5.08 8.07 19.09
N VAL A 103 4.47 7.03 18.53
CA VAL A 103 5.17 5.83 18.03
C VAL A 103 6.20 6.19 16.96
N TYR A 104 5.86 7.10 16.04
CA TYR A 104 6.77 7.56 14.97
C TYR A 104 7.65 8.75 15.38
N GLY A 105 7.55 9.24 16.62
CA GLY A 105 8.35 10.37 17.10
C GLY A 105 8.05 11.70 16.42
N VAL A 106 6.81 11.91 15.93
CA VAL A 106 6.41 13.15 15.26
C VAL A 106 6.31 14.28 16.30
N PRO A 107 7.07 15.40 16.14
CA PRO A 107 7.04 16.51 17.09
C PRO A 107 5.62 17.09 17.26
N LYS A 108 5.24 17.46 18.49
CA LYS A 108 3.88 17.89 18.82
C LYS A 108 3.35 19.01 17.92
N LYS A 109 4.19 20.00 17.59
CA LYS A 109 3.80 21.12 16.73
C LYS A 109 3.44 20.65 15.33
N GLU A 110 4.34 19.89 14.69
CA GLU A 110 4.12 19.32 13.36
C GLU A 110 2.92 18.37 13.33
N ARG A 111 2.76 17.58 14.40
CA ARG A 111 1.64 16.65 14.56
C ARG A 111 0.30 17.37 14.50
N LEU A 112 0.14 18.46 15.25
CA LEU A 112 -1.09 19.24 15.26
C LEU A 112 -1.41 19.85 13.90
N GLU A 113 -0.41 20.39 13.22
CA GLU A 113 -0.56 20.96 11.87
C GLU A 113 -0.97 19.87 10.86
N ARG A 114 -0.30 18.71 10.88
CA ARG A 114 -0.60 17.58 9.97
C ARG A 114 -1.96 16.97 10.27
N ILE A 115 -2.30 16.74 11.53
CA ILE A 115 -3.63 16.24 11.91
C ILE A 115 -4.71 17.19 11.39
N GLY A 116 -4.59 18.51 11.63
CA GLY A 116 -5.55 19.49 11.14
C GLY A 116 -5.76 19.42 9.63
N LYS A 117 -4.64 19.40 8.86
CA LYS A 117 -4.66 19.27 7.40
C LYS A 117 -5.42 18.00 6.94
N TRP A 118 -5.08 16.84 7.49
CA TRP A 118 -5.67 15.58 7.02
C TRP A 118 -7.11 15.37 7.47
N LEU A 119 -7.50 15.87 8.65
CA LEU A 119 -8.88 15.84 9.10
C LEU A 119 -9.79 16.71 8.22
N GLU A 120 -9.30 17.82 7.71
CA GLU A 120 -10.01 18.67 6.77
C GLU A 120 -10.18 17.95 5.42
N ILE A 121 -9.09 17.42 4.83
CA ILE A 121 -9.10 16.73 3.53
C ILE A 121 -10.04 15.51 3.54
N PHE A 122 -10.00 14.70 4.61
CA PHE A 122 -10.84 13.51 4.72
C PHE A 122 -12.20 13.77 5.36
N GLU A 123 -12.52 15.01 5.66
CA GLU A 123 -13.82 15.44 6.23
C GLU A 123 -14.20 14.67 7.51
N LEU A 124 -13.24 14.38 8.37
CA LEU A 124 -13.50 13.71 9.64
C LEU A 124 -14.00 14.68 10.73
N GLY A 125 -13.72 15.99 10.59
CA GLY A 125 -14.28 17.07 11.40
C GLY A 125 -14.35 16.76 12.90
N SER A 126 -15.52 17.05 13.52
CA SER A 126 -15.76 16.81 14.95
C SER A 126 -15.84 15.31 15.32
N ALA A 127 -16.02 14.42 14.36
CA ALA A 127 -16.08 12.98 14.62
C ALA A 127 -14.78 12.45 15.25
N VAL A 128 -13.65 13.14 15.03
CA VAL A 128 -12.34 12.77 15.62
C VAL A 128 -12.34 12.75 17.15
N ALA A 129 -13.28 13.46 17.80
CA ALA A 129 -13.46 13.47 19.27
C ALA A 129 -14.25 12.28 19.79
N SER A 130 -14.90 11.51 18.91
CA SER A 130 -15.70 10.32 19.28
C SER A 130 -14.85 9.04 19.24
N PRO A 131 -15.19 8.01 20.04
CA PRO A 131 -14.53 6.71 19.99
C PRO A 131 -14.66 6.07 18.60
N ILE A 132 -13.56 5.46 18.12
CA ILE A 132 -13.48 4.87 16.77
C ILE A 132 -14.47 3.72 16.58
N GLN A 133 -14.90 3.05 17.64
CA GLN A 133 -15.97 2.02 17.56
C GLN A 133 -17.27 2.57 16.97
N SER A 134 -17.55 3.87 17.09
CA SER A 134 -18.74 4.51 16.52
C SER A 134 -18.59 4.91 15.03
N TYR A 135 -17.39 4.74 14.45
CA TYR A 135 -17.12 5.14 13.08
C TYR A 135 -17.71 4.13 12.09
N SER A 136 -18.22 4.64 10.97
CA SER A 136 -18.52 3.81 9.80
C SER A 136 -17.23 3.20 9.25
N HIS A 137 -17.36 2.19 8.38
CA HIS A 137 -16.21 1.58 7.73
C HIS A 137 -15.36 2.64 6.97
N GLY A 138 -16.00 3.52 6.19
CA GLY A 138 -15.32 4.59 5.49
C GLY A 138 -14.62 5.59 6.42
N MET A 139 -15.20 5.93 7.57
CA MET A 139 -14.53 6.76 8.58
C MET A 139 -13.33 6.05 9.19
N LYS A 140 -13.41 4.73 9.44
CA LYS A 140 -12.26 3.93 9.91
C LYS A 140 -11.15 3.90 8.85
N GLN A 141 -11.49 3.79 7.59
CA GLN A 141 -10.51 3.86 6.51
C GLN A 141 -9.83 5.24 6.44
N LYS A 142 -10.60 6.32 6.53
CA LYS A 142 -10.10 7.70 6.54
C LYS A 142 -9.15 7.97 7.70
N ILE A 143 -9.47 7.49 8.94
CA ILE A 143 -8.58 7.70 10.09
C ILE A 143 -7.28 6.89 10.00
N VAL A 144 -7.30 5.69 9.41
CA VAL A 144 -6.10 4.89 9.16
C VAL A 144 -5.22 5.54 8.10
N LEU A 145 -5.80 6.08 7.03
CA LEU A 145 -5.07 6.87 6.02
C LEU A 145 -4.44 8.12 6.64
N THR A 146 -5.19 8.85 7.47
CA THR A 146 -4.66 10.00 8.22
C THR A 146 -3.46 9.61 9.08
N ALA A 147 -3.57 8.49 9.80
CA ALA A 147 -2.49 7.95 10.64
C ALA A 147 -1.24 7.56 9.82
N ALA A 148 -1.44 6.98 8.63
CA ALA A 148 -0.34 6.61 7.74
C ALA A 148 0.39 7.81 7.13
N LEU A 149 -0.32 8.91 6.87
CA LEU A 149 0.23 10.15 6.35
C LEU A 149 0.94 11.01 7.41
N LEU A 150 0.56 10.83 8.69
CA LEU A 150 1.03 11.66 9.80
C LEU A 150 2.58 11.68 9.96
N PRO A 151 3.30 10.55 9.85
CA PRO A 151 4.77 10.53 9.94
C PRO A 151 5.49 11.10 8.72
N ALA A 152 4.79 11.44 7.63
CA ALA A 152 5.38 11.79 6.33
C ALA A 152 6.41 10.74 5.85
N PRO A 153 6.01 9.47 5.68
CA PRO A 153 6.92 8.36 5.44
C PRO A 153 7.70 8.50 4.13
N ARG A 154 8.82 7.79 4.00
CA ARG A 154 9.55 7.65 2.73
C ARG A 154 8.88 6.64 1.80
N VAL A 155 8.24 5.62 2.38
CA VAL A 155 7.55 4.56 1.64
C VAL A 155 6.15 4.38 2.21
N MET A 156 5.14 4.50 1.36
CA MET A 156 3.75 4.15 1.69
C MET A 156 3.39 2.82 1.07
N VAL A 157 2.84 1.92 1.87
CA VAL A 157 2.34 0.61 1.43
C VAL A 157 0.86 0.53 1.75
N LEU A 158 0.04 0.38 0.71
CA LEU A 158 -1.41 0.44 0.83
C LEU A 158 -2.03 -0.85 0.26
N ASP A 159 -2.85 -1.54 1.04
CA ASP A 159 -3.57 -2.74 0.58
C ASP A 159 -5.03 -2.37 0.30
N GLU A 160 -5.44 -2.39 -0.98
CA GLU A 160 -6.78 -2.05 -1.47
C GLU A 160 -7.32 -0.69 -0.90
N PRO A 161 -6.57 0.41 -0.97
CA PRO A 161 -6.84 1.62 -0.18
C PRO A 161 -8.12 2.37 -0.56
N MET A 162 -8.68 2.10 -1.74
CA MET A 162 -9.90 2.77 -2.23
C MET A 162 -11.18 2.11 -1.73
N VAL A 163 -11.10 0.90 -1.19
CA VAL A 163 -12.26 0.15 -0.72
C VAL A 163 -12.88 0.87 0.49
N GLY A 164 -14.19 1.10 0.43
CA GLY A 164 -14.95 1.75 1.51
C GLY A 164 -14.87 3.28 1.53
N LEU A 165 -14.09 3.92 0.66
CA LEU A 165 -14.07 5.37 0.52
C LEU A 165 -15.22 5.85 -0.37
N ASP A 166 -15.79 7.00 -0.01
CA ASP A 166 -16.67 7.74 -0.89
C ASP A 166 -15.88 8.34 -2.09
N PRO A 167 -16.55 8.71 -3.20
CA PRO A 167 -15.86 9.20 -4.40
C PRO A 167 -14.96 10.41 -4.15
N ARG A 168 -15.31 11.30 -3.23
CA ARG A 168 -14.54 12.50 -2.90
C ARG A 168 -13.26 12.14 -2.15
N ALA A 169 -13.37 11.29 -1.11
CA ALA A 169 -12.21 10.81 -0.39
C ALA A 169 -11.27 9.99 -1.27
N ALA A 170 -11.81 9.16 -2.18
CA ALA A 170 -11.01 8.41 -3.14
C ALA A 170 -10.27 9.33 -4.13
N HIS A 171 -10.90 10.44 -4.55
CA HIS A 171 -10.25 11.45 -5.39
C HIS A 171 -9.08 12.11 -4.65
N HIS A 172 -9.30 12.62 -3.44
CA HIS A 172 -8.24 13.21 -2.62
C HIS A 172 -7.11 12.23 -2.33
N LEU A 173 -7.42 10.95 -2.05
CA LEU A 173 -6.38 9.96 -1.86
C LEU A 173 -5.49 9.81 -3.10
N LYS A 174 -6.05 9.81 -4.31
CA LYS A 174 -5.27 9.74 -5.57
C LYS A 174 -4.35 10.95 -5.73
N GLU A 175 -4.83 12.16 -5.41
CA GLU A 175 -4.01 13.36 -5.43
C GLU A 175 -2.86 13.27 -4.44
N LEU A 176 -3.14 12.84 -3.19
CA LEU A 176 -2.12 12.63 -2.16
C LEU A 176 -1.09 11.57 -2.53
N MET A 177 -1.51 10.49 -3.20
CA MET A 177 -0.59 9.46 -3.70
C MET A 177 0.37 10.05 -4.74
N ARG A 178 -0.13 10.90 -5.65
CA ARG A 178 0.70 11.58 -6.66
C ARG A 178 1.64 12.58 -6.01
N GLU A 179 1.14 13.49 -5.16
CA GLU A 179 1.97 14.44 -4.42
C GLU A 179 3.12 13.75 -3.66
N HIS A 180 2.82 12.62 -2.99
CA HIS A 180 3.82 11.83 -2.27
C HIS A 180 4.96 11.36 -3.18
N CYS A 181 4.65 10.90 -4.38
CA CYS A 181 5.64 10.44 -5.35
C CYS A 181 6.37 11.60 -6.03
N ASP A 182 5.71 12.71 -6.31
CA ASP A 182 6.32 13.92 -6.88
C ASP A 182 7.37 14.54 -5.94
N GLU A 183 7.24 14.31 -4.62
CA GLU A 183 8.27 14.63 -3.62
C GLU A 183 9.46 13.65 -3.62
N GLY A 184 9.52 12.70 -4.54
CA GLY A 184 10.57 11.69 -4.65
C GLY A 184 10.45 10.55 -3.63
N LYS A 185 9.28 10.35 -3.04
CA LYS A 185 8.96 9.24 -2.14
C LYS A 185 8.36 8.06 -2.92
N THR A 186 8.28 6.89 -2.31
CA THR A 186 7.83 5.67 -2.98
C THR A 186 6.44 5.26 -2.49
N LEU A 187 5.58 4.86 -3.41
CA LEU A 187 4.26 4.33 -3.08
C LEU A 187 4.05 2.97 -3.76
N PHE A 188 3.73 1.98 -2.93
CA PHE A 188 3.33 0.63 -3.36
C PHE A 188 1.90 0.38 -2.93
N PHE A 189 1.00 0.08 -3.86
CA PHE A 189 -0.35 -0.29 -3.47
C PHE A 189 -0.87 -1.50 -4.25
N SER A 190 -1.66 -2.32 -3.56
CA SER A 190 -2.40 -3.39 -4.21
C SER A 190 -3.76 -2.92 -4.66
N THR A 191 -4.24 -3.49 -5.76
CA THR A 191 -5.62 -3.35 -6.19
C THR A 191 -6.05 -4.51 -7.08
N HIS A 192 -7.36 -4.76 -7.12
CA HIS A 192 -8.01 -5.61 -8.13
C HIS A 192 -8.81 -4.76 -9.14
N VAL A 193 -8.83 -3.42 -8.96
CA VAL A 193 -9.55 -2.48 -9.83
C VAL A 193 -8.61 -1.97 -10.92
N MET A 194 -8.69 -2.56 -12.10
CA MET A 194 -7.76 -2.32 -13.21
C MET A 194 -7.82 -0.87 -13.71
N GLU A 195 -8.99 -0.26 -13.76
CA GLU A 195 -9.16 1.13 -14.15
C GLU A 195 -8.40 2.11 -13.23
N VAL A 196 -8.33 1.81 -11.92
CA VAL A 196 -7.55 2.61 -10.97
C VAL A 196 -6.06 2.46 -11.25
N ALA A 197 -5.59 1.23 -11.46
CA ALA A 197 -4.19 0.96 -11.76
C ALA A 197 -3.77 1.64 -13.08
N GLU A 198 -4.57 1.51 -14.14
CA GLU A 198 -4.29 2.09 -15.46
C GLU A 198 -4.14 3.62 -15.43
N LYS A 199 -4.99 4.31 -14.64
CA LYS A 199 -5.01 5.78 -14.61
C LYS A 199 -4.00 6.38 -13.62
N LEU A 200 -3.60 5.65 -12.59
CA LEU A 200 -2.85 6.21 -11.47
C LEU A 200 -1.39 5.78 -11.45
N CYS A 201 -1.08 4.54 -11.87
CA CYS A 201 0.24 3.97 -11.71
C CYS A 201 1.23 4.41 -12.79
N ASP A 202 2.46 4.64 -12.38
CA ASP A 202 3.58 4.82 -13.31
C ASP A 202 4.03 3.47 -13.86
N ARG A 203 4.04 2.43 -12.99
CA ARG A 203 4.27 1.03 -13.37
C ARG A 203 3.33 0.10 -12.64
N ILE A 204 3.04 -1.02 -13.27
CA ILE A 204 2.13 -2.06 -12.75
C ILE A 204 2.86 -3.39 -12.77
N GLY A 205 2.79 -4.12 -11.66
CA GLY A 205 3.16 -5.52 -11.57
C GLY A 205 1.91 -6.38 -11.49
N ILE A 206 1.76 -7.33 -12.40
CA ILE A 206 0.64 -8.29 -12.40
C ILE A 206 1.11 -9.57 -11.74
N ILE A 207 0.46 -9.94 -10.62
CA ILE A 207 0.72 -11.18 -9.90
C ILE A 207 -0.43 -12.19 -10.11
N HIS A 208 -0.07 -13.42 -10.43
CA HIS A 208 -1.00 -14.53 -10.54
C HIS A 208 -0.40 -15.78 -9.92
N GLN A 209 -1.17 -16.48 -9.07
CA GLN A 209 -0.72 -17.71 -8.38
C GLN A 209 0.66 -17.59 -7.70
N GLY A 210 0.93 -16.45 -7.07
CA GLY A 210 2.17 -16.17 -6.37
C GLY A 210 3.34 -15.73 -7.25
N ARG A 211 3.19 -15.66 -8.57
CA ARG A 211 4.25 -15.27 -9.52
C ARG A 211 3.97 -13.94 -10.18
N LEU A 212 5.00 -13.14 -10.37
CA LEU A 212 4.93 -11.94 -11.19
C LEU A 212 4.89 -12.37 -12.66
N VAL A 213 3.74 -12.17 -13.32
CA VAL A 213 3.54 -12.59 -14.71
C VAL A 213 3.84 -11.49 -15.73
N ALA A 214 3.72 -10.23 -15.31
CA ALA A 214 4.15 -9.08 -16.10
C ALA A 214 4.48 -7.90 -15.19
N CYS A 215 5.36 -7.01 -15.63
CA CYS A 215 5.70 -5.78 -14.93
C CYS A 215 6.20 -4.73 -15.92
N GLY A 216 5.63 -3.52 -15.86
CA GLY A 216 6.02 -2.43 -16.74
C GLY A 216 5.10 -1.22 -16.64
N THR A 217 5.39 -0.19 -17.43
CA THR A 217 4.48 0.93 -17.69
C THR A 217 3.26 0.45 -18.48
N MET A 218 2.18 1.23 -18.51
CA MET A 218 1.02 0.88 -19.34
C MET A 218 1.38 0.65 -20.82
N SER A 219 2.31 1.46 -21.36
CA SER A 219 2.79 1.31 -22.74
C SER A 219 3.55 0.00 -22.96
N GLU A 220 4.38 -0.41 -22.02
CA GLU A 220 5.11 -1.69 -22.08
C GLU A 220 4.17 -2.88 -21.96
N LEU A 221 3.17 -2.81 -21.06
CA LEU A 221 2.18 -3.87 -20.90
C LEU A 221 1.30 -4.02 -22.16
N LYS A 222 0.85 -2.92 -22.78
CA LYS A 222 0.12 -2.94 -24.05
C LYS A 222 0.93 -3.53 -25.20
N ALA A 223 2.26 -3.37 -25.17
CA ALA A 223 3.13 -3.97 -26.20
C ALA A 223 3.25 -5.50 -26.13
N ILE A 224 2.88 -6.11 -24.98
CA ILE A 224 2.82 -7.57 -24.81
C ILE A 224 1.67 -8.15 -25.61
N ASP A 225 0.53 -7.45 -25.61
CA ASP A 225 -0.67 -7.82 -26.37
C ASP A 225 -0.74 -6.94 -27.64
N ARG A 226 -0.47 -7.47 -28.79
CA ARG A 226 -0.37 -6.80 -30.09
C ARG A 226 -1.62 -5.97 -30.53
N ALA A 227 -2.59 -5.75 -29.65
CA ALA A 227 -3.76 -4.92 -29.83
C ALA A 227 -3.68 -3.68 -28.90
N ASP A 228 -4.42 -2.61 -29.22
CA ASP A 228 -4.60 -1.43 -28.34
C ASP A 228 -5.58 -1.76 -27.20
N SER A 229 -5.19 -2.74 -26.36
CA SER A 229 -6.05 -3.40 -25.40
C SER A 229 -6.07 -2.65 -24.06
N SER A 230 -7.20 -2.76 -23.34
CA SER A 230 -7.29 -2.33 -21.95
C SER A 230 -6.42 -3.21 -21.05
N LEU A 231 -6.06 -2.70 -19.86
CA LEU A 231 -5.35 -3.49 -18.86
C LEU A 231 -6.12 -4.77 -18.46
N GLU A 232 -7.45 -4.72 -18.53
CA GLU A 232 -8.33 -5.86 -18.27
C GLU A 232 -8.12 -7.00 -19.27
N HIS A 233 -8.01 -6.68 -20.55
CA HIS A 233 -7.76 -7.69 -21.57
C HIS A 233 -6.39 -8.33 -21.40
N ILE A 234 -5.35 -7.52 -21.19
CA ILE A 234 -3.99 -7.99 -20.93
C ILE A 234 -3.97 -8.91 -19.70
N PHE A 235 -4.68 -8.52 -18.63
CA PHE A 235 -4.77 -9.30 -17.40
C PHE A 235 -5.42 -10.67 -17.65
N LEU A 236 -6.54 -10.74 -18.38
CA LEU A 236 -7.22 -11.98 -18.70
C LEU A 236 -6.33 -12.91 -19.54
N GLU A 237 -5.67 -12.40 -20.57
CA GLU A 237 -4.76 -13.21 -21.39
C GLU A 237 -3.57 -13.80 -20.59
N LEU A 238 -3.05 -13.05 -19.61
CA LEU A 238 -1.94 -13.50 -18.77
C LEU A 238 -2.36 -14.47 -17.66
N THR A 239 -3.65 -14.48 -17.27
CA THR A 239 -4.14 -15.26 -16.13
C THR A 239 -5.02 -16.45 -16.50
N GLU A 240 -5.52 -16.52 -17.73
CA GLU A 240 -6.34 -17.65 -18.23
C GLU A 240 -5.52 -18.78 -18.88
N LYS A 241 -4.21 -18.65 -18.94
CA LYS A 241 -3.26 -19.68 -19.39
C LYS A 241 -2.76 -20.49 -18.20
#